data_65bd606eda2aebee65d5131e40de8514
#
_entry.id   65bd606eda2aebee65d5131e40de8514
#
_cell.length_a   1.000
_cell.length_b   1.000
_cell.length_c   1.000
_cell.angle_alpha   90.00
_cell.angle_beta   90.00
_cell.angle_gamma   90.00
#
_symmetry.space_group_name_H-M   'P 1'
#
loop_
_entity.id
_entity.type
_entity.pdbx_description
1 polymer ?
#
loop_
_entity_poly.entity_id
_entity_poly.type
_entity_poly.pdbx_seq_one_letter_code
_entity_poly.pdbx_strand_id
1 'polypeptide(L)'
;MYIVALNGSINKEGNCRFLIDTVLNDCKNMGAEVEVINIHEAIMDSKTPFCIQCSSPCDGKCYKATKLGDAYEKVAKADAVIIASPVYFASMSAQLKAFWDRSSEYRKSKAFVGKPAGFITCGHSRFGGQESTLHSMQSSALVQGMTIINSGSEEYDAGHIGISAQAPAQNDEFALSRCHSMAIRIINEIKNKD
;
A
#
# COMPACT_ATOMS: atom_id res chain seq x y z
N MET A 1 14.14 7.18 8.75
CA MET A 1 12.90 7.02 7.95
C MET A 1 12.70 5.55 7.64
N TYR A 2 11.58 4.98 8.04
CA TYR A 2 11.22 3.58 7.79
C TYR A 2 9.94 3.52 6.94
N ILE A 3 10.02 2.92 5.76
CA ILE A 3 8.92 2.87 4.78
C ILE A 3 8.52 1.41 4.54
N VAL A 4 7.25 1.11 4.69
CA VAL A 4 6.69 -0.22 4.45
C VAL A 4 5.84 -0.20 3.19
N ALA A 5 6.05 -1.19 2.30
CA ALA A 5 5.19 -1.40 1.13
C ALA A 5 4.34 -2.65 1.30
N LEU A 6 3.03 -2.52 1.06
CA LEU A 6 2.06 -3.61 1.07
C LEU A 6 1.86 -4.11 -0.37
N ASN A 7 2.37 -5.28 -0.70
CA ASN A 7 2.10 -5.94 -1.98
C ASN A 7 0.81 -6.76 -1.88
N GLY A 8 -0.29 -6.21 -2.39
CA GLY A 8 -1.61 -6.86 -2.46
C GLY A 8 -1.74 -7.87 -3.61
N SER A 9 -0.69 -8.08 -4.42
CA SER A 9 -0.69 -9.10 -5.47
C SER A 9 -0.44 -10.49 -4.89
N ILE A 10 -1.09 -11.50 -5.47
CA ILE A 10 -0.77 -12.91 -5.21
C ILE A 10 0.61 -13.23 -5.79
N ASN A 11 0.95 -12.65 -6.94
CA ASN A 11 2.25 -12.81 -7.56
C ASN A 11 3.29 -11.91 -6.88
N LYS A 12 4.23 -12.53 -6.18
CA LYS A 12 5.27 -11.84 -5.42
C LYS A 12 6.29 -11.10 -6.31
N GLU A 13 6.50 -11.58 -7.53
CA GLU A 13 7.49 -11.08 -8.48
C GLU A 13 6.81 -10.42 -9.71
N GLY A 14 5.52 -10.08 -9.59
CA GLY A 14 4.73 -9.51 -10.68
C GLY A 14 4.84 -7.99 -10.82
N ASN A 15 4.02 -7.41 -11.69
CA ASN A 15 4.02 -5.99 -12.01
C ASN A 15 3.90 -5.06 -10.79
N CYS A 16 3.03 -5.38 -9.82
CA CYS A 16 2.90 -4.59 -8.60
C CYS A 16 4.21 -4.58 -7.80
N ARG A 17 4.87 -5.74 -7.67
CA ARG A 17 6.15 -5.84 -6.97
C ARG A 17 7.23 -5.03 -7.68
N PHE A 18 7.32 -5.12 -8.98
CA PHE A 18 8.27 -4.35 -9.79
C PHE A 18 8.11 -2.83 -9.57
N LEU A 19 6.88 -2.32 -9.59
CA LEU A 19 6.60 -0.90 -9.33
C LEU A 19 6.93 -0.50 -7.87
N ILE A 20 6.60 -1.36 -6.90
CA ILE A 20 7.00 -1.16 -5.50
C ILE A 20 8.53 -1.04 -5.40
N ASP A 21 9.26 -1.98 -5.98
CA ASP A 21 10.73 -1.99 -5.91
C ASP A 21 11.33 -0.76 -6.57
N THR A 22 10.74 -0.26 -7.66
CA THR A 22 11.16 0.99 -8.32
C THR A 22 11.04 2.17 -7.35
N VAL A 23 9.90 2.36 -6.69
CA VAL A 23 9.73 3.44 -5.70
C VAL A 23 10.66 3.26 -4.51
N LEU A 24 10.75 2.04 -3.97
CA LEU A 24 11.56 1.77 -2.78
C LEU A 24 13.07 1.90 -3.02
N ASN A 25 13.55 1.60 -4.22
CA ASN A 25 14.96 1.80 -4.56
C ASN A 25 15.34 3.29 -4.52
N ASP A 26 14.47 4.17 -5.02
CA ASP A 26 14.70 5.61 -4.92
C ASP A 26 14.63 6.09 -3.46
N CYS A 27 13.67 5.60 -2.68
CA CYS A 27 13.59 5.90 -1.24
C CYS A 27 14.86 5.46 -0.50
N LYS A 28 15.40 4.27 -0.82
CA LYS A 28 16.68 3.78 -0.29
C LYS A 28 17.85 4.70 -0.62
N ASN A 29 17.94 5.13 -1.89
CA ASN A 29 18.97 6.05 -2.34
C ASN A 29 18.91 7.39 -1.62
N MET A 30 17.71 7.77 -1.13
CA MET A 30 17.48 8.96 -0.31
C MET A 30 17.60 8.71 1.21
N GLY A 31 18.10 7.52 1.62
CA GLY A 31 18.45 7.20 3.01
C GLY A 31 17.33 6.57 3.84
N ALA A 32 16.28 6.02 3.22
CA ALA A 32 15.24 5.32 3.94
C ALA A 32 15.56 3.83 4.14
N GLU A 33 15.20 3.28 5.29
CA GLU A 33 15.01 1.85 5.48
C GLU A 33 13.67 1.44 4.86
N VAL A 34 13.65 0.34 4.12
CA VAL A 34 12.45 -0.08 3.38
C VAL A 34 12.17 -1.57 3.55
N GLU A 35 10.89 -1.92 3.61
CA GLU A 35 10.45 -3.31 3.70
C GLU A 35 9.21 -3.56 2.83
N VAL A 36 9.15 -4.75 2.19
CA VAL A 36 7.97 -5.20 1.43
C VAL A 36 7.26 -6.33 2.17
N ILE A 37 5.96 -6.18 2.37
CA ILE A 37 5.09 -7.18 2.96
C ILE A 37 4.17 -7.77 1.89
N ASN A 38 4.26 -9.09 1.67
CA ASN A 38 3.36 -9.80 0.77
C ASN A 38 2.06 -10.12 1.51
N ILE A 39 1.00 -9.40 1.19
CA ILE A 39 -0.29 -9.49 1.89
C ILE A 39 -0.92 -10.86 1.73
N HIS A 40 -0.78 -11.51 0.56
CA HIS A 40 -1.27 -12.87 0.37
C HIS A 40 -0.70 -13.84 1.43
N GLU A 41 0.61 -13.81 1.65
CA GLU A 41 1.25 -14.67 2.66
C GLU A 41 0.80 -14.34 4.08
N ALA A 42 0.69 -13.05 4.39
CA ALA A 42 0.25 -12.60 5.70
C ALA A 42 -1.18 -13.07 6.02
N ILE A 43 -2.08 -12.98 5.04
CA ILE A 43 -3.47 -13.41 5.20
C ILE A 43 -3.57 -14.94 5.32
N MET A 44 -2.83 -15.68 4.49
CA MET A 44 -2.88 -17.15 4.47
C MET A 44 -2.24 -17.81 5.70
N ASP A 45 -1.42 -17.09 6.44
CA ASP A 45 -0.84 -17.56 7.72
C ASP A 45 -1.87 -17.60 8.87
N SER A 46 -3.05 -17.07 8.65
CA SER A 46 -4.13 -17.03 9.62
C SER A 46 -5.10 -18.20 9.42
N LYS A 47 -5.72 -18.67 10.51
CA LYS A 47 -6.71 -19.76 10.49
C LYS A 47 -7.88 -19.52 9.53
N THR A 48 -8.30 -18.26 9.39
CA THR A 48 -9.32 -17.82 8.43
C THR A 48 -8.83 -16.60 7.69
N PRO A 49 -8.91 -16.53 6.34
CA PRO A 49 -8.39 -15.40 5.59
C PRO A 49 -9.25 -14.14 5.72
N PHE A 50 -10.53 -14.27 6.03
CA PHE A 50 -11.49 -13.16 6.11
C PHE A 50 -11.88 -12.85 7.55
N CYS A 51 -12.37 -11.62 7.79
CA CYS A 51 -12.99 -11.25 9.05
C CYS A 51 -14.33 -12.00 9.22
N ILE A 52 -14.49 -12.71 10.34
CA ILE A 52 -15.73 -13.41 10.72
C ILE A 52 -16.41 -12.76 11.91
N GLN A 53 -16.00 -11.55 12.28
CA GLN A 53 -16.54 -10.79 13.41
C GLN A 53 -16.59 -11.63 14.71
N CYS A 54 -15.48 -12.30 15.03
CA CYS A 54 -15.38 -13.24 16.15
C CYS A 54 -15.48 -12.60 17.53
N SER A 55 -15.35 -11.26 17.63
CA SER A 55 -15.51 -10.48 18.87
C SER A 55 -16.01 -9.06 18.58
N SER A 56 -16.71 -8.48 19.55
CA SER A 56 -17.15 -7.08 19.54
C SER A 56 -17.02 -6.49 20.95
N PRO A 57 -16.12 -5.51 21.17
CA PRO A 57 -15.16 -4.95 20.21
C PRO A 57 -14.10 -5.95 19.74
N CYS A 58 -13.49 -5.69 18.57
CA CYS A 58 -12.40 -6.52 18.06
C CYS A 58 -11.18 -6.46 18.99
N ASP A 59 -10.61 -7.61 19.34
CA ASP A 59 -9.43 -7.77 20.20
C ASP A 59 -8.20 -8.30 19.45
N GLY A 60 -8.30 -8.49 18.13
CA GLY A 60 -7.21 -8.92 17.27
C GLY A 60 -6.74 -10.36 17.43
N LYS A 61 -7.40 -11.19 18.28
CA LYS A 61 -6.97 -12.58 18.52
C LYS A 61 -6.78 -13.42 17.27
N CYS A 62 -7.52 -13.14 16.20
CA CYS A 62 -7.48 -13.90 14.96
C CYS A 62 -6.19 -13.73 14.15
N TYR A 63 -5.35 -12.73 14.46
CA TYR A 63 -4.09 -12.46 13.78
C TYR A 63 -2.89 -12.24 14.70
N LYS A 64 -3.08 -12.13 16.03
CA LYS A 64 -1.97 -12.09 16.98
C LYS A 64 -1.11 -13.36 16.84
N ALA A 65 0.20 -13.20 16.84
CA ALA A 65 1.18 -14.25 16.59
C ALA A 65 1.10 -14.89 15.18
N THR A 66 0.68 -14.14 14.19
CA THR A 66 0.71 -14.53 12.76
C THR A 66 1.44 -13.47 11.94
N LYS A 67 1.83 -13.79 10.70
CA LYS A 67 2.42 -12.82 9.76
C LYS A 67 1.51 -11.61 9.51
N LEU A 68 0.20 -11.74 9.68
CA LEU A 68 -0.71 -10.61 9.56
C LEU A 68 -0.58 -9.66 10.77
N GLY A 69 -0.39 -10.19 11.97
CA GLY A 69 -0.10 -9.39 13.15
C GLY A 69 1.21 -8.62 13.01
N ASP A 70 2.26 -9.30 12.56
CA ASP A 70 3.57 -8.69 12.28
C ASP A 70 3.45 -7.58 11.22
N ALA A 71 2.64 -7.81 10.17
CA ALA A 71 2.38 -6.81 9.13
C ALA A 71 1.75 -5.53 9.70
N TYR A 72 0.76 -5.66 10.58
CA TYR A 72 0.15 -4.50 11.22
C TYR A 72 1.12 -3.75 12.12
N GLU A 73 1.95 -4.46 12.91
CA GLU A 73 2.97 -3.82 13.75
C GLU A 73 3.99 -3.04 12.94
N LYS A 74 4.44 -3.60 11.81
CA LYS A 74 5.36 -2.92 10.89
C LYS A 74 4.73 -1.67 10.30
N VAL A 75 3.48 -1.75 9.82
CA VAL A 75 2.74 -0.56 9.34
C VAL A 75 2.56 0.47 10.45
N ALA A 76 2.29 0.03 11.69
CA ALA A 76 2.16 0.95 12.83
C ALA A 76 3.48 1.67 13.16
N LYS A 77 4.63 1.05 12.95
CA LYS A 77 5.96 1.64 13.17
C LYS A 77 6.47 2.47 12.00
N ALA A 78 5.95 2.26 10.78
CA ALA A 78 6.43 2.93 9.58
C ALA A 78 6.15 4.44 9.61
N ASP A 79 7.06 5.23 9.05
CA ASP A 79 6.89 6.67 8.82
C ASP A 79 5.98 6.96 7.62
N ALA A 80 6.00 6.07 6.60
CA ALA A 80 5.08 6.12 5.46
C ALA A 80 4.77 4.71 4.95
N VAL A 81 3.68 4.58 4.17
CA VAL A 81 3.22 3.31 3.63
C VAL A 81 2.97 3.43 2.12
N ILE A 82 3.47 2.47 1.34
CA ILE A 82 3.12 2.29 -0.06
C ILE A 82 2.15 1.12 -0.17
N ILE A 83 1.03 1.30 -0.88
CA ILE A 83 -0.02 0.31 -0.98
C ILE A 83 -0.24 -0.03 -2.46
N ALA A 84 0.04 -1.28 -2.84
CA ALA A 84 -0.09 -1.72 -4.21
C ALA A 84 -1.08 -2.86 -4.36
N SER A 85 -1.86 -2.83 -5.43
CA SER A 85 -2.80 -3.90 -5.81
C SER A 85 -2.89 -4.05 -7.32
N PRO A 86 -3.00 -5.27 -7.85
CA PRO A 86 -3.47 -5.46 -9.21
C PRO A 86 -4.94 -5.04 -9.33
N VAL A 87 -5.37 -4.72 -10.55
CA VAL A 87 -6.78 -4.47 -10.84
C VAL A 87 -7.55 -5.78 -10.90
N TYR A 88 -8.48 -5.97 -9.98
CA TYR A 88 -9.44 -7.08 -10.00
C TYR A 88 -10.86 -6.51 -10.03
N PHE A 89 -11.51 -6.57 -11.23
CA PHE A 89 -12.87 -6.03 -11.43
C PHE A 89 -13.02 -4.59 -10.91
N ALA A 90 -12.09 -3.71 -11.35
CA ALA A 90 -12.03 -2.29 -10.98
C ALA A 90 -11.89 -2.03 -9.46
N SER A 91 -11.32 -2.98 -8.72
CA SER A 91 -11.09 -2.86 -7.27
C SER A 91 -9.77 -3.50 -6.87
N MET A 92 -9.38 -3.28 -5.60
CA MET A 92 -8.23 -3.96 -5.02
C MET A 92 -8.46 -5.47 -4.91
N SER A 93 -7.37 -6.22 -4.77
CA SER A 93 -7.43 -7.67 -4.56
C SER A 93 -8.18 -8.03 -3.27
N ALA A 94 -8.80 -9.21 -3.25
CA ALA A 94 -9.48 -9.73 -2.06
C ALA A 94 -8.54 -9.86 -0.85
N GLN A 95 -7.26 -10.17 -1.08
CA GLN A 95 -6.23 -10.27 -0.04
C GLN A 95 -5.98 -8.93 0.63
N LEU A 96 -5.82 -7.87 -0.17
CA LEU A 96 -5.62 -6.52 0.37
C LEU A 96 -6.89 -6.01 1.07
N LYS A 97 -8.07 -6.34 0.55
CA LYS A 97 -9.34 -6.01 1.23
C LYS A 97 -9.45 -6.75 2.57
N ALA A 98 -9.08 -8.03 2.62
CA ALA A 98 -9.07 -8.80 3.86
C ALA A 98 -8.09 -8.24 4.91
N PHE A 99 -6.94 -7.69 4.48
CA PHE A 99 -6.04 -6.95 5.37
C PHE A 99 -6.78 -5.77 6.03
N TRP A 100 -7.48 -4.94 5.25
CA TRP A 100 -8.23 -3.82 5.80
C TRP A 100 -9.39 -4.26 6.70
N ASP A 101 -10.16 -5.26 6.30
CA ASP A 101 -11.32 -5.74 7.07
C ASP A 101 -10.94 -6.29 8.44
N ARG A 102 -9.72 -6.76 8.60
CA ARG A 102 -9.20 -7.32 9.86
C ARG A 102 -8.42 -6.34 10.71
N SER A 103 -8.22 -5.10 10.26
CA SER A 103 -7.43 -4.07 10.94
C SER A 103 -8.19 -3.29 12.03
N SER A 104 -9.37 -3.74 12.45
CA SER A 104 -10.27 -3.01 13.35
C SER A 104 -9.63 -2.59 14.69
N GLU A 105 -8.76 -3.43 15.28
CA GLU A 105 -8.04 -3.10 16.51
C GLU A 105 -7.07 -1.92 16.29
N TYR A 106 -6.34 -1.92 15.17
CA TYR A 106 -5.41 -0.84 14.82
C TYR A 106 -6.12 0.48 14.49
N ARG A 107 -7.34 0.40 13.92
CA ARG A 107 -8.19 1.58 13.77
C ARG A 107 -8.62 2.15 15.13
N LYS A 108 -9.03 1.29 16.06
CA LYS A 108 -9.44 1.70 17.41
C LYS A 108 -8.29 2.35 18.17
N SER A 109 -7.08 1.82 18.05
CA SER A 109 -5.87 2.38 18.67
C SER A 109 -5.32 3.60 17.94
N LYS A 110 -5.88 3.97 16.78
CA LYS A 110 -5.43 5.08 15.92
C LYS A 110 -3.99 4.92 15.40
N ALA A 111 -3.50 3.68 15.30
CA ALA A 111 -2.11 3.39 14.98
C ALA A 111 -1.65 3.86 13.60
N PHE A 112 -2.58 4.07 12.67
CA PHE A 112 -2.28 4.51 11.29
C PHE A 112 -2.62 5.99 11.04
N VAL A 113 -3.16 6.69 12.02
CA VAL A 113 -3.58 8.09 11.85
C VAL A 113 -2.40 8.97 11.48
N GLY A 114 -2.60 9.79 10.44
CA GLY A 114 -1.63 10.76 9.95
C GLY A 114 -0.44 10.17 9.18
N LYS A 115 -0.37 8.83 8.96
CA LYS A 115 0.71 8.26 8.13
C LYS A 115 0.53 8.59 6.66
N PRO A 116 1.55 9.12 5.96
CA PRO A 116 1.52 9.28 4.50
C PRO A 116 1.35 7.93 3.82
N ALA A 117 0.44 7.85 2.85
CA ALA A 117 0.17 6.65 2.08
C ALA A 117 0.16 6.95 0.58
N GLY A 118 1.06 6.30 -0.17
CA GLY A 118 1.12 6.30 -1.64
C GLY A 118 0.47 5.05 -2.22
N PHE A 119 -0.10 5.14 -3.42
CA PHE A 119 -0.90 4.07 -4.02
C PHE A 119 -0.43 3.71 -5.41
N ILE A 120 -0.35 2.40 -5.69
CA ILE A 120 0.10 1.83 -6.94
C ILE A 120 -0.90 0.79 -7.42
N THR A 121 -1.24 0.81 -8.69
CA THR A 121 -1.99 -0.27 -9.33
C THR A 121 -1.46 -0.61 -10.71
N CYS A 122 -1.64 -1.86 -11.12
CA CYS A 122 -1.34 -2.30 -12.47
C CYS A 122 -2.49 -3.14 -13.01
N GLY A 123 -3.00 -2.77 -14.18
CA GLY A 123 -4.03 -3.49 -14.91
C GLY A 123 -3.50 -4.10 -16.20
N HIS A 124 -4.13 -5.16 -16.70
CA HIS A 124 -3.78 -5.77 -17.98
C HIS A 124 -4.15 -4.86 -19.16
N SER A 125 -5.36 -4.29 -19.11
CA SER A 125 -5.88 -3.42 -20.15
C SER A 125 -5.71 -1.95 -19.81
N ARG A 126 -5.41 -1.13 -20.82
CA ARG A 126 -5.52 0.33 -20.70
C ARG A 126 -6.99 0.71 -20.41
N PHE A 127 -7.21 1.62 -19.47
CA PHE A 127 -8.54 1.97 -18.96
C PHE A 127 -9.33 0.79 -18.37
N GLY A 128 -8.62 -0.19 -17.81
CA GLY A 128 -9.20 -1.43 -17.26
C GLY A 128 -9.70 -1.33 -15.81
N GLY A 129 -9.85 -0.11 -15.25
CA GLY A 129 -10.29 0.10 -13.88
C GLY A 129 -9.17 0.45 -12.89
N GLN A 130 -8.01 0.91 -13.39
CA GLN A 130 -6.88 1.31 -12.54
C GLN A 130 -7.27 2.42 -11.56
N GLU A 131 -7.87 3.51 -12.03
CA GLU A 131 -8.27 4.62 -11.16
C GLU A 131 -9.31 4.21 -10.12
N SER A 132 -10.30 3.39 -10.51
CA SER A 132 -11.27 2.83 -9.57
C SER A 132 -10.60 1.97 -8.48
N THR A 133 -9.55 1.23 -8.85
CA THR A 133 -8.76 0.44 -7.92
C THR A 133 -7.98 1.34 -6.95
N LEU A 134 -7.36 2.42 -7.44
CA LEU A 134 -6.72 3.42 -6.58
C LEU A 134 -7.73 4.01 -5.59
N HIS A 135 -8.89 4.44 -6.04
CA HIS A 135 -9.93 4.98 -5.17
C HIS A 135 -10.40 3.99 -4.10
N SER A 136 -10.53 2.71 -4.44
CA SER A 136 -10.92 1.68 -3.46
C SER A 136 -9.88 1.51 -2.35
N MET A 137 -8.58 1.57 -2.69
CA MET A 137 -7.49 1.54 -1.72
C MET A 137 -7.43 2.81 -0.86
N GLN A 138 -7.54 3.98 -1.49
CA GLN A 138 -7.55 5.28 -0.82
C GLN A 138 -8.70 5.40 0.18
N SER A 139 -9.91 4.96 -0.19
CA SER A 139 -11.06 4.96 0.70
C SER A 139 -10.81 4.13 1.96
N SER A 140 -10.16 2.98 1.82
CA SER A 140 -9.78 2.13 2.95
C SER A 140 -8.74 2.80 3.86
N ALA A 141 -7.73 3.45 3.28
CA ALA A 141 -6.71 4.18 4.02
C ALA A 141 -7.27 5.42 4.73
N LEU A 142 -8.16 6.19 4.08
CA LEU A 142 -8.85 7.34 4.69
C LEU A 142 -9.66 6.94 5.92
N VAL A 143 -10.36 5.80 5.88
CA VAL A 143 -11.11 5.27 7.02
C VAL A 143 -10.18 4.87 8.17
N GLN A 144 -8.92 4.55 7.91
CA GLN A 144 -7.88 4.32 8.92
C GLN A 144 -7.22 5.63 9.43
N GLY A 145 -7.59 6.78 8.86
CA GLY A 145 -7.04 8.08 9.23
C GLY A 145 -5.68 8.39 8.61
N MET A 146 -5.27 7.66 7.57
CA MET A 146 -4.02 7.92 6.86
C MET A 146 -4.11 9.20 6.01
N THR A 147 -2.98 9.83 5.75
CA THR A 147 -2.85 10.96 4.83
C THR A 147 -2.56 10.45 3.43
N ILE A 148 -3.48 10.69 2.49
CA ILE A 148 -3.31 10.30 1.08
C ILE A 148 -2.28 11.24 0.43
N ILE A 149 -1.28 10.66 -0.22
CA ILE A 149 -0.35 11.40 -1.07
C ILE A 149 -0.50 10.96 -2.53
N ASN A 150 -0.33 11.93 -3.42
CA ASN A 150 -0.38 11.68 -4.86
C ASN A 150 0.98 11.27 -5.43
N SER A 151 1.06 11.06 -6.76
CA SER A 151 2.30 10.70 -7.45
C SER A 151 3.07 11.91 -8.03
N GLY A 152 2.81 13.12 -7.53
CA GLY A 152 3.51 14.34 -7.94
C GLY A 152 4.59 14.76 -6.96
N SER A 153 5.51 15.61 -7.41
CA SER A 153 6.50 16.28 -6.57
C SER A 153 6.83 17.65 -7.15
N GLU A 154 7.47 18.51 -6.37
CA GLU A 154 7.88 19.86 -6.81
C GLU A 154 8.89 19.80 -7.97
N GLU A 155 9.69 18.74 -8.06
CA GLU A 155 10.71 18.54 -9.12
C GLU A 155 10.11 18.08 -10.45
N TYR A 156 8.87 17.55 -10.45
CA TYR A 156 8.23 17.01 -11.66
C TYR A 156 6.98 17.79 -12.05
N ASP A 157 5.86 17.52 -11.39
CA ASP A 157 4.55 18.15 -11.63
C ASP A 157 3.58 17.84 -10.47
N ALA A 158 2.35 18.36 -10.55
CA ALA A 158 1.31 18.12 -9.55
C ALA A 158 0.92 16.62 -9.40
N GLY A 159 1.23 15.78 -10.38
CA GLY A 159 0.97 14.35 -10.37
C GLY A 159 -0.48 13.93 -10.55
N HIS A 160 -0.74 12.67 -10.28
CA HIS A 160 -2.05 12.02 -10.35
C HIS A 160 -2.42 11.41 -9.00
N ILE A 161 -3.65 10.91 -8.87
CA ILE A 161 -4.18 10.29 -7.64
C ILE A 161 -3.38 9.10 -7.10
N GLY A 162 -2.43 8.60 -7.87
CA GLY A 162 -1.52 7.49 -7.57
C GLY A 162 -0.81 7.04 -8.84
N ILE A 163 -0.19 5.87 -8.81
CA ILE A 163 0.47 5.27 -9.97
C ILE A 163 -0.49 4.26 -10.61
N SER A 164 -0.93 4.55 -11.82
CA SER A 164 -1.75 3.66 -12.66
C SER A 164 -0.90 3.11 -13.80
N ALA A 165 -0.58 1.83 -13.76
CA ALA A 165 0.24 1.18 -14.80
C ALA A 165 -0.56 0.20 -15.65
N GLN A 166 -0.10 0.01 -16.89
CA GLN A 166 -0.52 -1.08 -17.77
C GLN A 166 0.55 -2.18 -17.80
N ALA A 167 0.12 -3.43 -17.72
CA ALA A 167 1.01 -4.58 -17.85
C ALA A 167 1.53 -4.75 -19.30
N PRO A 168 2.81 -5.10 -19.53
CA PRO A 168 3.87 -5.28 -18.53
C PRO A 168 4.38 -3.95 -17.99
N ALA A 169 4.44 -3.81 -16.66
CA ALA A 169 4.76 -2.53 -16.00
C ALA A 169 6.17 -2.02 -16.34
N GLN A 170 7.09 -2.90 -16.72
CA GLN A 170 8.44 -2.56 -17.15
C GLN A 170 8.47 -1.70 -18.43
N ASN A 171 7.42 -1.77 -19.24
CA ASN A 171 7.30 -1.05 -20.50
C ASN A 171 6.46 0.23 -20.40
N ASP A 172 5.93 0.52 -19.20
CA ASP A 172 5.12 1.72 -18.96
C ASP A 172 5.98 2.87 -18.43
N GLU A 173 6.65 3.58 -19.36
CA GLU A 173 7.55 4.70 -19.05
C GLU A 173 6.86 5.78 -18.22
N PHE A 174 5.57 6.04 -18.48
CA PHE A 174 4.83 7.02 -17.72
C PHE A 174 4.63 6.58 -16.27
N ALA A 175 4.25 5.33 -16.04
CA ALA A 175 4.12 4.80 -14.68
C ALA A 175 5.48 4.79 -13.95
N LEU A 176 6.60 4.49 -14.66
CA LEU A 176 7.94 4.55 -14.09
C LEU A 176 8.33 5.97 -13.66
N SER A 177 8.04 6.99 -14.49
CA SER A 177 8.27 8.38 -14.10
C SER A 177 7.49 8.76 -12.84
N ARG A 178 6.25 8.26 -12.71
CA ARG A 178 5.43 8.46 -11.50
C ARG A 178 6.00 7.76 -10.26
N CYS A 179 6.70 6.63 -10.43
CA CYS A 179 7.39 5.97 -9.33
C CYS A 179 8.49 6.86 -8.73
N HIS A 180 9.32 7.48 -9.58
CA HIS A 180 10.38 8.39 -9.14
C HIS A 180 9.79 9.62 -8.43
N SER A 181 8.77 10.23 -9.02
CA SER A 181 8.10 11.38 -8.42
C SER A 181 7.46 11.04 -7.05
N MET A 182 6.79 9.90 -6.93
CA MET A 182 6.19 9.45 -5.67
C MET A 182 7.23 9.18 -4.59
N ALA A 183 8.39 8.64 -4.94
CA ALA A 183 9.47 8.41 -3.97
C ALA A 183 9.95 9.73 -3.35
N ILE A 184 10.19 10.76 -4.17
CA ILE A 184 10.55 12.09 -3.71
C ILE A 184 9.45 12.66 -2.81
N ARG A 185 8.18 12.56 -3.24
CA ARG A 185 7.05 13.06 -2.46
C ARG A 185 6.94 12.40 -1.09
N ILE A 186 7.09 11.08 -1.01
CA ILE A 186 7.05 10.33 0.26
C ILE A 186 8.14 10.82 1.22
N ILE A 187 9.37 10.96 0.74
CA ILE A 187 10.50 11.42 1.55
C ILE A 187 10.26 12.84 2.06
N ASN A 188 9.75 13.74 1.21
CA ASN A 188 9.45 15.11 1.61
C ASN A 188 8.32 15.18 2.66
N GLU A 189 7.28 14.37 2.50
CA GLU A 189 6.19 14.30 3.49
C GLU A 189 6.65 13.76 4.86
N ILE A 190 7.63 12.85 4.88
CA ILE A 190 8.21 12.38 6.14
C ILE A 190 9.03 13.51 6.80
N LYS A 191 9.91 14.17 6.04
CA LYS A 191 10.77 15.25 6.54
C LYS A 191 9.99 16.47 7.04
N ASN A 192 8.84 16.77 6.43
CA ASN A 192 8.01 17.92 6.82
C ASN A 192 7.16 17.67 8.08
N LYS A 193 7.23 16.44 8.65
CA LYS A 193 6.55 16.11 9.92
C LYS A 193 7.44 16.32 11.14
N ASP A 194 8.76 16.34 10.94
CA ASP A 194 9.77 16.58 11.97
C ASP A 194 10.00 18.11 12.14
#